data_99bc0c7ca2a74a7e73dcdf5faa6125a5
#
_entry.id   99bc0c7ca2a74a7e73dcdf5faa6125a5
#
_cell.length_a   1.000
_cell.length_b   1.000
_cell.length_c   1.000
_cell.angle_alpha   90.00
_cell.angle_beta   90.00
_cell.angle_gamma   90.00
#
_symmetry.space_group_name_H-M   'P 1'
#
loop_
_entity.id
_entity.type
_entity.pdbx_description
1 polymer ?
#
loop_
_entity_poly.entity_id
_entity_poly.type
_entity_poly.pdbx_seq_one_letter_code
_entity_poly.pdbx_strand_id
1 'polypeptide(L)'
;MTQLPLAGVFAPISTPFAEDEEIDWAAFEFNLDHYARSGLRGFLALGSNGENKSLTEDEKLAVLRSVVAGKASEQVVMAGATYEAQRDTERFFDQAAGIGADFGLLLSPSYFRRQMTDDVLFRYFTSVADRSPIPLLAYNAPGFCSITLSVDLVGRLADHPNIVGLKDSGKSGIEAFLEFESDSFHVLAGSVNFLFPAMMAGCIGGTVSLANAFPAIANRLYQLGVLRDEAAGIPFHERCLRLNKAVSGSYGVAGVKAAMTLAGLRGGIPRRPLLPLTESELSSLRHTLMQEGVLDG
;
A
#
# COMPACT_ATOMS: atom_id res chain seq x y z
N MET A 1 8.89 -12.76 -21.94
CA MET A 1 9.12 -11.44 -21.33
C MET A 1 9.18 -11.66 -19.84
N THR A 2 10.27 -11.35 -19.19
CA THR A 2 10.37 -11.35 -17.72
C THR A 2 9.42 -10.27 -17.21
N GLN A 3 8.46 -10.67 -16.37
CA GLN A 3 7.52 -9.72 -15.77
C GLN A 3 8.32 -8.76 -14.89
N LEU A 4 8.11 -7.45 -15.04
CA LEU A 4 8.73 -6.44 -14.18
C LEU A 4 8.35 -6.72 -12.72
N PRO A 5 9.29 -6.70 -11.77
CA PRO A 5 9.02 -7.08 -10.37
C PRO A 5 7.88 -6.28 -9.72
N LEU A 6 7.66 -5.02 -10.15
CA LEU A 6 6.65 -4.12 -9.62
C LEU A 6 5.33 -4.10 -10.40
N ALA A 7 5.22 -4.81 -11.53
CA ALA A 7 3.97 -4.85 -12.31
C ALA A 7 2.92 -5.76 -11.64
N GLY A 8 1.80 -5.18 -11.20
CA GLY A 8 0.72 -5.93 -10.56
C GLY A 8 0.03 -5.20 -9.42
N VAL A 9 -0.76 -5.97 -8.66
CA VAL A 9 -1.47 -5.48 -7.49
C VAL A 9 -0.77 -5.93 -6.21
N PHE A 10 -0.55 -4.98 -5.32
CA PHE A 10 -0.01 -5.21 -3.97
C PHE A 10 -1.07 -4.90 -2.92
N ALA A 11 -1.21 -5.78 -1.93
CA ALA A 11 -2.00 -5.47 -0.74
C ALA A 11 -1.12 -4.72 0.28
N PRO A 12 -1.52 -3.52 0.74
CA PRO A 12 -0.91 -2.88 1.92
C PRO A 12 -1.44 -3.59 3.17
N ILE A 13 -0.77 -4.67 3.57
CA ILE A 13 -1.25 -5.64 4.56
C ILE A 13 -1.65 -4.96 5.86
N SER A 14 -2.85 -5.32 6.34
CA SER A 14 -3.39 -4.93 7.64
C SER A 14 -2.77 -5.79 8.74
N THR A 15 -2.50 -5.18 9.91
CA THR A 15 -2.04 -5.90 11.12
C THR A 15 -3.26 -6.16 12.01
N PRO A 16 -3.77 -7.40 12.15
CA PRO A 16 -4.88 -7.69 13.05
C PRO A 16 -4.42 -7.59 14.51
N PHE A 17 -5.18 -6.87 15.33
CA PHE A 17 -4.99 -6.84 16.77
C PHE A 17 -6.15 -7.54 17.47
N ALA A 18 -5.84 -8.21 18.59
CA ALA A 18 -6.81 -8.78 19.52
C ALA A 18 -7.39 -7.69 20.45
N GLU A 19 -8.35 -8.02 21.30
CA GLU A 19 -9.01 -7.07 22.21
C GLU A 19 -8.06 -6.43 23.23
N ASP A 20 -6.97 -7.12 23.59
CA ASP A 20 -5.90 -6.63 24.47
C ASP A 20 -4.89 -5.76 23.72
N GLU A 21 -5.10 -5.50 22.43
CA GLU A 21 -4.26 -4.73 21.52
C GLU A 21 -2.92 -5.40 21.15
N GLU A 22 -2.70 -6.65 21.52
CA GLU A 22 -1.58 -7.43 21.03
C GLU A 22 -1.83 -7.86 19.56
N ILE A 23 -0.75 -8.11 18.83
CA ILE A 23 -0.86 -8.63 17.46
C ILE A 23 -1.43 -10.05 17.51
N ASP A 24 -2.57 -10.27 16.85
CA ASP A 24 -3.12 -11.61 16.65
C ASP A 24 -2.35 -12.34 15.53
N TRP A 25 -1.27 -13.00 15.92
CA TRP A 25 -0.41 -13.73 14.98
C TRP A 25 -1.13 -14.85 14.25
N ALA A 26 -2.09 -15.54 14.91
CA ALA A 26 -2.86 -16.59 14.26
C ALA A 26 -3.79 -16.03 13.18
N ALA A 27 -4.38 -14.86 13.41
CA ALA A 27 -5.14 -14.13 12.41
C ALA A 27 -4.23 -13.63 11.28
N PHE A 28 -3.05 -13.11 11.62
CA PHE A 28 -2.09 -12.61 10.65
C PHE A 28 -1.63 -13.70 9.68
N GLU A 29 -1.20 -14.85 10.21
CA GLU A 29 -0.78 -16.02 9.42
C GLU A 29 -1.91 -16.58 8.55
N PHE A 30 -3.13 -16.67 9.10
CA PHE A 30 -4.30 -17.08 8.32
C PHE A 30 -4.54 -16.18 7.10
N ASN A 31 -4.41 -14.86 7.28
CA ASN A 31 -4.57 -13.91 6.19
C ASN A 31 -3.43 -14.03 5.17
N LEU A 32 -2.18 -14.20 5.61
CA LEU A 32 -1.03 -14.40 4.72
C LEU A 32 -1.19 -15.64 3.84
N ASP A 33 -1.64 -16.75 4.42
CA ASP A 33 -1.96 -17.97 3.69
C ASP A 33 -3.00 -17.76 2.58
N HIS A 34 -4.02 -16.95 2.85
CA HIS A 34 -5.01 -16.57 1.85
C HIS A 34 -4.38 -15.73 0.75
N TYR A 35 -3.58 -14.72 1.11
CA TYR A 35 -2.96 -13.83 0.14
C TYR A 35 -1.90 -14.52 -0.71
N ALA A 36 -1.18 -15.50 -0.19
CA ALA A 36 -0.21 -16.29 -0.95
C ALA A 36 -0.84 -16.99 -2.17
N ARG A 37 -2.16 -17.30 -2.09
CA ARG A 37 -2.92 -17.98 -3.16
C ARG A 37 -3.83 -17.03 -3.97
N SER A 38 -3.83 -15.74 -3.66
CA SER A 38 -4.81 -14.78 -4.22
C SER A 38 -4.43 -14.21 -5.60
N GLY A 39 -3.23 -14.53 -6.12
CA GLY A 39 -2.72 -13.96 -7.36
C GLY A 39 -2.22 -12.51 -7.22
N LEU A 40 -2.12 -11.98 -6.01
CA LEU A 40 -1.48 -10.68 -5.77
C LEU A 40 0.00 -10.74 -6.14
N ARG A 41 0.52 -9.66 -6.72
CA ARG A 41 1.94 -9.54 -7.04
C ARG A 41 2.82 -9.56 -5.78
N GLY A 42 2.30 -9.07 -4.69
CA GLY A 42 3.00 -9.04 -3.42
C GLY A 42 2.33 -8.15 -2.39
N PHE A 43 3.12 -7.69 -1.46
CA PHE A 43 2.67 -7.02 -0.26
C PHE A 43 3.45 -5.73 0.01
N LEU A 44 2.74 -4.74 0.55
CA LEU A 44 3.36 -3.66 1.30
C LEU A 44 3.16 -3.95 2.79
N ALA A 45 4.21 -4.39 3.45
CA ALA A 45 4.26 -4.49 4.91
C ALA A 45 4.51 -3.12 5.53
N LEU A 46 3.96 -2.88 6.70
CA LEU A 46 4.17 -1.63 7.46
C LEU A 46 3.71 -0.37 6.73
N GLY A 47 2.74 -0.50 5.82
CA GLY A 47 2.02 0.63 5.26
C GLY A 47 1.02 1.23 6.25
N SER A 48 0.24 2.24 5.80
CA SER A 48 -0.78 2.89 6.63
C SER A 48 -1.89 1.92 7.09
N ASN A 49 -2.29 0.97 6.23
CA ASN A 49 -3.25 -0.07 6.61
C ASN A 49 -2.70 -1.06 7.63
N GLY A 50 -1.39 -1.22 7.71
CA GLY A 50 -0.70 -2.02 8.72
C GLY A 50 -0.51 -1.30 10.04
N GLU A 51 -1.02 -0.06 10.17
CA GLU A 51 -0.96 0.75 11.40
C GLU A 51 0.47 0.92 11.93
N ASN A 52 1.45 1.11 11.04
CA ASN A 52 2.87 1.12 11.38
C ASN A 52 3.27 2.16 12.45
N LYS A 53 2.51 3.25 12.58
CA LYS A 53 2.74 4.27 13.62
C LYS A 53 2.27 3.82 15.01
N SER A 54 1.45 2.77 15.08
CA SER A 54 0.96 2.15 16.32
C SER A 54 1.78 0.93 16.75
N LEU A 55 2.82 0.55 15.97
CA LEU A 55 3.70 -0.57 16.25
C LEU A 55 5.00 -0.11 16.92
N THR A 56 5.49 -0.89 17.89
CA THR A 56 6.86 -0.78 18.40
C THR A 56 7.86 -1.23 17.33
N GLU A 57 9.15 -0.92 17.52
CA GLU A 57 10.18 -1.34 16.56
C GLU A 57 10.29 -2.87 16.46
N ASP A 58 10.19 -3.57 17.60
CA ASP A 58 10.23 -5.03 17.62
C ASP A 58 9.02 -5.65 16.89
N GLU A 59 7.83 -5.09 17.08
CA GLU A 59 6.62 -5.50 16.37
C GLU A 59 6.75 -5.27 14.86
N LYS A 60 7.28 -4.12 14.43
CA LYS A 60 7.53 -3.86 13.00
C LYS A 60 8.41 -4.92 12.36
N LEU A 61 9.52 -5.26 13.02
CA LEU A 61 10.42 -6.29 12.51
C LEU A 61 9.80 -7.68 12.55
N ALA A 62 8.98 -7.99 13.57
CA ALA A 62 8.27 -9.26 13.67
C ALA A 62 7.22 -9.38 12.54
N VAL A 63 6.41 -8.33 12.29
CA VAL A 63 5.46 -8.26 11.18
C VAL A 63 6.17 -8.47 9.84
N LEU A 64 7.29 -7.77 9.60
CA LEU A 64 8.03 -7.91 8.35
C LEU A 64 8.57 -9.34 8.16
N ARG A 65 9.12 -9.97 9.21
CA ARG A 65 9.57 -11.37 9.17
C ARG A 65 8.43 -12.32 8.80
N SER A 66 7.26 -12.14 9.42
CA SER A 66 6.08 -12.97 9.15
C SER A 66 5.62 -12.81 7.69
N VAL A 67 5.60 -11.59 7.16
CA VAL A 67 5.23 -11.34 5.75
C VAL A 67 6.21 -11.99 4.78
N VAL A 68 7.52 -11.85 5.03
CA VAL A 68 8.55 -12.44 4.17
C VAL A 68 8.51 -13.97 4.22
N ALA A 69 8.26 -14.54 5.40
CA ALA A 69 8.14 -16.00 5.55
C ALA A 69 6.84 -16.57 4.94
N GLY A 70 5.74 -15.82 4.96
CA GLY A 70 4.43 -16.27 4.49
C GLY A 70 4.14 -15.97 3.01
N LYS A 71 5.01 -15.25 2.29
CA LYS A 71 4.81 -14.96 0.87
C LYS A 71 5.04 -16.20 -0.01
N ALA A 72 4.34 -16.30 -1.15
CA ALA A 72 4.71 -17.25 -2.19
C ALA A 72 6.04 -16.82 -2.86
N SER A 73 6.74 -17.77 -3.48
CA SER A 73 8.10 -17.57 -4.03
C SER A 73 8.19 -16.45 -5.07
N GLU A 74 7.11 -16.24 -5.85
CA GLU A 74 7.02 -15.23 -6.88
C GLU A 74 6.53 -13.86 -6.38
N GLN A 75 6.05 -13.79 -5.13
CA GLN A 75 5.54 -12.57 -4.55
C GLN A 75 6.66 -11.68 -4.02
N VAL A 76 6.42 -10.38 -4.08
CA VAL A 76 7.36 -9.32 -3.72
C VAL A 76 6.91 -8.65 -2.43
N VAL A 77 7.85 -8.31 -1.55
CA VAL A 77 7.60 -7.58 -0.30
C VAL A 77 8.25 -6.21 -0.35
N MET A 78 7.41 -5.18 -0.22
CA MET A 78 7.85 -3.81 0.05
C MET A 78 7.77 -3.55 1.56
N ALA A 79 8.82 -3.00 2.17
CA ALA A 79 8.85 -2.59 3.57
C ALA A 79 8.64 -1.08 3.69
N GLY A 80 7.56 -0.65 4.36
CA GLY A 80 7.24 0.76 4.56
C GLY A 80 8.02 1.38 5.70
N ALA A 81 8.73 2.50 5.43
CA ALA A 81 9.42 3.29 6.45
C ALA A 81 8.76 4.66 6.62
N THR A 82 8.47 5.03 7.86
CA THR A 82 7.76 6.26 8.22
C THR A 82 8.40 6.95 9.44
N TYR A 83 9.72 7.01 9.45
CA TYR A 83 10.50 7.64 10.53
C TYR A 83 10.72 9.14 10.23
N GLU A 84 10.87 9.92 11.31
CA GLU A 84 11.20 11.33 11.21
C GLU A 84 12.72 11.56 11.08
N ALA A 85 13.52 10.69 11.69
CA ALA A 85 14.97 10.77 11.63
C ALA A 85 15.53 9.92 10.48
N GLN A 86 16.35 10.52 9.63
CA GLN A 86 17.03 9.82 8.55
C GLN A 86 17.82 8.59 9.04
N ARG A 87 18.54 8.74 10.15
CA ARG A 87 19.32 7.65 10.74
C ARG A 87 18.47 6.42 11.10
N ASP A 88 17.24 6.64 11.59
CA ASP A 88 16.34 5.53 11.95
C ASP A 88 15.75 4.88 10.71
N THR A 89 15.51 5.66 9.66
CA THR A 89 15.09 5.17 8.34
C THR A 89 16.16 4.29 7.71
N GLU A 90 17.41 4.73 7.71
CA GLU A 90 18.56 3.97 7.20
C GLU A 90 18.71 2.65 7.95
N ARG A 91 18.72 2.68 9.29
CA ARG A 91 18.78 1.48 10.13
C ARG A 91 17.63 0.51 9.83
N PHE A 92 16.43 1.02 9.64
CA PHE A 92 15.27 0.17 9.31
C PHE A 92 15.45 -0.53 7.97
N PHE A 93 15.95 0.15 6.93
CA PHE A 93 16.17 -0.51 5.64
C PHE A 93 17.31 -1.52 5.66
N ASP A 94 18.36 -1.29 6.47
CA ASP A 94 19.38 -2.33 6.73
C ASP A 94 18.76 -3.59 7.34
N GLN A 95 17.89 -3.43 8.35
CA GLN A 95 17.19 -4.55 8.99
C GLN A 95 16.19 -5.21 8.03
N ALA A 96 15.44 -4.43 7.25
CA ALA A 96 14.47 -4.93 6.28
C ALA A 96 15.15 -5.76 5.18
N ALA A 97 16.29 -5.31 4.68
CA ALA A 97 17.12 -6.08 3.73
C ALA A 97 17.59 -7.40 4.35
N GLY A 98 18.09 -7.37 5.59
CA GLY A 98 18.52 -8.56 6.31
C GLY A 98 17.40 -9.57 6.59
N ILE A 99 16.14 -9.11 6.67
CA ILE A 99 14.96 -9.96 6.78
C ILE A 99 14.55 -10.56 5.43
N GLY A 100 14.86 -9.90 4.31
CA GLY A 100 14.54 -10.34 2.96
C GLY A 100 13.41 -9.56 2.30
N ALA A 101 13.21 -8.29 2.66
CA ALA A 101 12.38 -7.37 1.89
C ALA A 101 13.02 -7.12 0.50
N ASP A 102 12.20 -7.10 -0.53
CA ASP A 102 12.66 -6.90 -1.91
C ASP A 102 12.83 -5.40 -2.24
N PHE A 103 11.97 -4.54 -1.65
CA PHE A 103 11.95 -3.08 -1.85
C PHE A 103 11.66 -2.34 -0.55
N GLY A 104 12.10 -1.09 -0.47
CA GLY A 104 11.66 -0.15 0.54
C GLY A 104 10.64 0.85 -0.01
N LEU A 105 9.64 1.22 0.79
CA LEU A 105 8.74 2.33 0.50
C LEU A 105 9.00 3.46 1.50
N LEU A 106 9.50 4.58 1.01
CA LEU A 106 9.99 5.69 1.82
C LEU A 106 9.02 6.87 1.83
N LEU A 107 8.44 7.16 3.00
CA LEU A 107 7.60 8.33 3.24
C LEU A 107 8.45 9.53 3.67
N SER A 108 8.02 10.73 3.29
CA SER A 108 8.63 11.99 3.75
C SER A 108 8.51 12.14 5.27
N PRO A 109 9.56 12.60 5.98
CA PRO A 109 9.42 13.10 7.35
C PRO A 109 8.45 14.28 7.35
N SER A 110 7.61 14.41 8.36
CA SER A 110 6.48 15.34 8.31
C SER A 110 6.29 16.21 9.55
N TYR A 111 6.94 15.91 10.66
CA TYR A 111 6.79 16.69 11.89
C TYR A 111 7.23 18.14 11.70
N PHE A 112 8.39 18.35 11.06
CA PHE A 112 8.89 19.69 10.70
C PHE A 112 8.47 20.11 9.29
N ARG A 113 7.19 19.92 8.96
CA ARG A 113 6.64 20.08 7.60
C ARG A 113 7.09 21.35 6.87
N ARG A 114 7.12 22.50 7.56
CA ARG A 114 7.50 23.79 6.92
C ARG A 114 8.94 23.84 6.43
N GLN A 115 9.81 23.01 7.00
CA GLN A 115 11.21 22.90 6.60
C GLN A 115 11.45 21.85 5.51
N MET A 116 10.45 21.02 5.23
CA MET A 116 10.53 19.95 4.21
C MET A 116 10.29 20.54 2.81
N THR A 117 11.23 21.39 2.37
CA THR A 117 11.28 21.90 1.00
C THR A 117 11.72 20.79 0.04
N ASP A 118 11.50 20.95 -1.26
CA ASP A 118 11.92 19.98 -2.27
C ASP A 118 13.44 19.68 -2.19
N ASP A 119 14.28 20.67 -1.92
CA ASP A 119 15.72 20.43 -1.77
C ASP A 119 16.08 19.65 -0.50
N VAL A 120 15.35 19.86 0.61
CA VAL A 120 15.53 19.08 1.84
C VAL A 120 15.05 17.65 1.61
N LEU A 121 13.90 17.48 0.98
CA LEU A 121 13.36 16.16 0.65
C LEU A 121 14.24 15.44 -0.37
N PHE A 122 14.73 16.11 -1.39
CA PHE A 122 15.67 15.52 -2.35
C PHE A 122 16.90 14.95 -1.65
N ARG A 123 17.53 15.74 -0.78
CA ARG A 123 18.70 15.28 0.01
C ARG A 123 18.34 14.10 0.92
N TYR A 124 17.18 14.14 1.56
CA TYR A 124 16.71 13.04 2.42
C TYR A 124 16.52 11.75 1.63
N PHE A 125 15.75 11.80 0.54
CA PHE A 125 15.47 10.62 -0.29
C PHE A 125 16.75 10.02 -0.88
N THR A 126 17.62 10.86 -1.46
CA THR A 126 18.87 10.39 -2.10
C THR A 126 19.86 9.87 -1.06
N SER A 127 20.04 10.54 0.09
CA SER A 127 20.94 10.06 1.15
C SER A 127 20.49 8.74 1.75
N VAL A 128 19.17 8.51 1.91
CA VAL A 128 18.66 7.22 2.36
C VAL A 128 18.86 6.17 1.27
N ALA A 129 18.64 6.51 0.01
CA ALA A 129 18.81 5.60 -1.11
C ALA A 129 20.27 5.19 -1.35
N ASP A 130 21.21 6.12 -1.15
CA ASP A 130 22.66 5.85 -1.23
C ASP A 130 23.12 4.79 -0.23
N ARG A 131 22.43 4.70 0.93
CA ARG A 131 22.78 3.76 2.02
C ARG A 131 21.92 2.52 2.04
N SER A 132 20.77 2.53 1.38
CA SER A 132 19.84 1.41 1.40
C SER A 132 20.39 0.21 0.65
N PRO A 133 20.45 -1.00 1.28
CA PRO A 133 20.85 -2.23 0.58
C PRO A 133 19.79 -2.74 -0.41
N ILE A 134 18.56 -2.20 -0.35
CA ILE A 134 17.46 -2.56 -1.24
C ILE A 134 16.98 -1.33 -2.02
N PRO A 135 16.47 -1.51 -3.25
CA PRO A 135 15.92 -0.41 -4.03
C PRO A 135 14.68 0.19 -3.34
N LEU A 136 14.51 1.51 -3.49
CA LEU A 136 13.47 2.28 -2.82
C LEU A 136 12.43 2.81 -3.81
N LEU A 137 11.17 2.88 -3.35
CA LEU A 137 10.12 3.68 -3.96
C LEU A 137 9.85 4.89 -3.07
N ALA A 138 9.77 6.08 -3.66
CA ALA A 138 9.26 7.25 -2.97
C ALA A 138 7.74 7.09 -2.74
N TYR A 139 7.24 7.65 -1.63
CA TYR A 139 5.81 7.59 -1.33
C TYR A 139 5.19 8.98 -1.24
N ASN A 140 4.41 9.36 -2.24
CA ASN A 140 3.58 10.55 -2.21
C ASN A 140 2.25 10.24 -1.50
N ALA A 141 2.12 10.67 -0.26
CA ALA A 141 0.96 10.36 0.59
C ALA A 141 0.50 11.57 1.41
N PRO A 142 0.04 12.67 0.76
CA PRO A 142 -0.31 13.91 1.46
C PRO A 142 -1.43 13.73 2.50
N GLY A 143 -2.29 12.74 2.35
CA GLY A 143 -3.32 12.42 3.34
C GLY A 143 -2.77 11.91 4.68
N PHE A 144 -1.52 11.42 4.71
CA PHE A 144 -0.89 10.87 5.91
C PHE A 144 0.23 11.76 6.47
N CYS A 145 1.00 12.42 5.62
CA CYS A 145 2.14 13.25 6.04
C CYS A 145 1.94 14.75 5.80
N SER A 146 0.83 15.15 5.16
CA SER A 146 0.56 16.56 4.80
C SER A 146 1.66 17.21 3.93
N ILE A 147 2.45 16.39 3.24
CA ILE A 147 3.46 16.79 2.27
C ILE A 147 3.09 16.16 0.92
N THR A 148 3.08 16.98 -0.13
CA THR A 148 2.92 16.53 -1.51
C THR A 148 4.28 16.63 -2.18
N LEU A 149 4.74 15.55 -2.80
CA LEU A 149 5.95 15.58 -3.64
C LEU A 149 5.61 16.32 -4.92
N SER A 150 6.42 17.33 -5.27
CA SER A 150 6.25 18.03 -6.53
C SER A 150 6.70 17.18 -7.72
N VAL A 151 6.22 17.49 -8.91
CA VAL A 151 6.62 16.80 -10.15
C VAL A 151 8.13 16.98 -10.38
N ASP A 152 8.64 18.21 -10.16
CA ASP A 152 10.08 18.51 -10.26
C ASP A 152 10.93 17.66 -9.31
N LEU A 153 10.50 17.53 -8.05
CA LEU A 153 11.21 16.68 -7.09
C LEU A 153 11.21 15.21 -7.54
N VAL A 154 10.06 14.68 -7.98
CA VAL A 154 9.96 13.30 -8.44
C VAL A 154 10.82 13.06 -9.68
N GLY A 155 10.85 13.99 -10.64
CA GLY A 155 11.76 13.91 -11.79
C GLY A 155 13.23 13.83 -11.38
N ARG A 156 13.65 14.66 -10.43
CA ARG A 156 15.03 14.60 -9.90
C ARG A 156 15.31 13.29 -9.15
N LEU A 157 14.32 12.72 -8.46
CA LEU A 157 14.47 11.43 -7.77
C LEU A 157 14.55 10.27 -8.76
N ALA A 158 13.87 10.35 -9.90
CA ALA A 158 13.90 9.32 -10.93
C ALA A 158 15.29 9.13 -11.58
N ASP A 159 16.16 10.13 -11.50
CA ASP A 159 17.55 10.04 -11.95
C ASP A 159 18.45 9.24 -11.00
N HIS A 160 17.97 8.91 -9.79
CA HIS A 160 18.77 8.21 -8.78
C HIS A 160 18.73 6.69 -8.97
N PRO A 161 19.87 5.98 -9.09
CA PRO A 161 19.91 4.57 -9.48
C PRO A 161 19.22 3.62 -8.50
N ASN A 162 19.10 3.98 -7.22
CA ASN A 162 18.46 3.16 -6.19
C ASN A 162 17.07 3.67 -5.76
N ILE A 163 16.51 4.68 -6.47
CA ILE A 163 15.10 5.07 -6.36
C ILE A 163 14.39 4.60 -7.62
N VAL A 164 13.74 3.46 -7.52
CA VAL A 164 13.21 2.71 -8.67
C VAL A 164 11.71 2.95 -8.92
N GLY A 165 11.12 3.90 -8.21
CA GLY A 165 9.73 4.25 -8.47
C GLY A 165 9.08 5.17 -7.46
N LEU A 166 7.81 5.41 -7.72
CA LEU A 166 6.92 6.21 -6.91
C LEU A 166 5.64 5.42 -6.63
N LYS A 167 5.17 5.39 -5.39
CA LYS A 167 3.78 5.09 -5.08
C LYS A 167 3.04 6.42 -4.87
N ASP A 168 2.03 6.70 -5.70
CA ASP A 168 1.22 7.89 -5.54
C ASP A 168 -0.13 7.58 -4.86
N SER A 169 -0.41 8.26 -3.75
CA SER A 169 -1.69 8.28 -3.03
C SER A 169 -2.25 9.70 -2.93
N GLY A 170 -1.79 10.61 -3.77
CA GLY A 170 -2.32 11.95 -3.92
C GLY A 170 -3.76 11.95 -4.47
N LYS A 171 -4.46 13.06 -4.32
CA LYS A 171 -5.86 13.18 -4.79
C LYS A 171 -5.99 13.51 -6.27
N SER A 172 -4.93 13.99 -6.88
CA SER A 172 -4.89 14.37 -8.29
C SER A 172 -3.45 14.39 -8.77
N GLY A 173 -3.21 13.94 -9.99
CA GLY A 173 -1.95 14.18 -10.65
C GLY A 173 -1.02 12.98 -10.83
N ILE A 174 -1.48 11.74 -10.62
CA ILE A 174 -0.66 10.58 -10.94
C ILE A 174 -0.19 10.61 -12.40
N GLU A 175 -1.00 11.15 -13.29
CA GLU A 175 -0.70 11.32 -14.72
C GLU A 175 0.56 12.16 -14.93
N ALA A 176 0.79 13.19 -14.11
CA ALA A 176 2.00 14.02 -14.21
C ALA A 176 3.27 13.25 -13.81
N PHE A 177 3.16 12.21 -12.99
CA PHE A 177 4.29 11.36 -12.63
C PHE A 177 4.57 10.25 -13.65
N LEU A 178 3.58 9.91 -14.50
CA LEU A 178 3.74 8.89 -15.55
C LEU A 178 4.70 9.32 -16.66
N GLU A 179 5.03 10.61 -16.76
CA GLU A 179 6.10 11.08 -17.66
C GLU A 179 7.49 10.51 -17.30
N PHE A 180 7.67 10.08 -16.03
CA PHE A 180 8.93 9.48 -15.56
C PHE A 180 8.92 7.93 -15.64
N GLU A 181 7.81 7.31 -16.03
CA GLU A 181 7.73 5.85 -16.19
C GLU A 181 8.76 5.38 -17.24
N SER A 182 9.61 4.45 -16.85
CA SER A 182 10.71 3.95 -17.67
C SER A 182 11.12 2.52 -17.25
N ASP A 183 12.12 1.95 -17.88
CA ASP A 183 12.67 0.64 -17.48
C ASP A 183 13.33 0.66 -16.08
N SER A 184 13.69 1.83 -15.56
CA SER A 184 14.38 2.00 -14.29
C SER A 184 13.54 2.69 -13.21
N PHE A 185 12.42 3.34 -13.56
CA PHE A 185 11.57 4.04 -12.60
C PHE A 185 10.09 3.77 -12.88
N HIS A 186 9.36 3.28 -11.88
CA HIS A 186 7.99 2.80 -12.02
C HIS A 186 7.00 3.57 -11.14
N VAL A 187 5.84 3.89 -11.69
CA VAL A 187 4.77 4.57 -10.98
C VAL A 187 3.68 3.58 -10.60
N LEU A 188 3.34 3.53 -9.30
CA LEU A 188 2.29 2.68 -8.74
C LEU A 188 1.13 3.52 -8.20
N ALA A 189 -0.09 3.16 -8.59
CA ALA A 189 -1.31 3.75 -8.05
C ALA A 189 -1.50 3.34 -6.57
N GLY A 190 -1.71 4.31 -5.68
CA GLY A 190 -1.94 4.07 -4.25
C GLY A 190 -3.41 3.85 -3.87
N SER A 191 -4.32 3.85 -4.85
CA SER A 191 -5.75 3.62 -4.64
C SER A 191 -6.41 3.05 -5.89
N VAL A 192 -7.44 2.21 -5.71
CA VAL A 192 -8.31 1.77 -6.82
C VAL A 192 -9.05 2.94 -7.46
N ASN A 193 -9.17 4.08 -6.77
CA ASN A 193 -9.90 5.24 -7.28
C ASN A 193 -9.31 5.77 -8.59
N PHE A 194 -8.03 5.55 -8.83
CA PHE A 194 -7.35 5.97 -10.05
C PHE A 194 -6.50 4.87 -10.69
N LEU A 195 -6.55 3.64 -10.16
CA LEU A 195 -5.75 2.53 -10.71
C LEU A 195 -6.07 2.28 -12.19
N PHE A 196 -7.34 2.14 -12.57
CA PHE A 196 -7.71 1.82 -13.93
C PHE A 196 -7.36 2.96 -14.92
N PRO A 197 -7.75 4.23 -14.70
CA PRO A 197 -7.33 5.32 -15.59
C PRO A 197 -5.81 5.50 -15.62
N ALA A 198 -5.10 5.35 -14.50
CA ALA A 198 -3.64 5.41 -14.48
C ALA A 198 -3.00 4.30 -15.34
N MET A 199 -3.53 3.07 -15.29
CA MET A 199 -3.05 1.99 -16.15
C MET A 199 -3.33 2.26 -17.63
N MET A 200 -4.47 2.87 -17.97
CA MET A 200 -4.74 3.31 -19.33
C MET A 200 -3.74 4.38 -19.80
N ALA A 201 -3.19 5.17 -18.87
CA ALA A 201 -2.16 6.17 -19.13
C ALA A 201 -0.71 5.64 -19.06
N GLY A 202 -0.49 4.36 -18.69
CA GLY A 202 0.84 3.73 -18.70
C GLY A 202 1.36 3.27 -17.33
N CYS A 203 0.63 3.49 -16.23
CA CYS A 203 0.97 2.93 -14.92
C CYS A 203 1.05 1.41 -14.97
N ILE A 204 2.01 0.81 -14.23
CA ILE A 204 2.24 -0.64 -14.28
C ILE A 204 1.52 -1.46 -13.21
N GLY A 205 0.84 -0.80 -12.27
CA GLY A 205 0.15 -1.49 -11.19
C GLY A 205 -0.20 -0.58 -10.01
N GLY A 206 -0.49 -1.18 -8.86
CA GLY A 206 -0.85 -0.39 -7.68
C GLY A 206 -0.79 -1.14 -6.36
N THR A 207 -0.70 -0.35 -5.30
CA THR A 207 -0.81 -0.80 -3.91
C THR A 207 -2.13 -0.28 -3.34
N VAL A 208 -3.14 -1.13 -3.23
CA VAL A 208 -4.52 -0.68 -3.03
C VAL A 208 -5.18 -1.34 -1.82
N SER A 209 -5.81 -0.54 -0.96
CA SER A 209 -6.44 -1.01 0.29
C SER A 209 -7.51 -2.07 0.06
N LEU A 210 -8.25 -1.98 -1.05
CA LEU A 210 -9.30 -2.93 -1.41
C LEU A 210 -8.78 -4.37 -1.54
N ALA A 211 -7.51 -4.54 -1.88
CA ALA A 211 -6.88 -5.86 -2.01
C ALA A 211 -6.76 -6.62 -0.67
N ASN A 212 -6.88 -5.93 0.48
CA ASN A 212 -6.91 -6.60 1.78
C ASN A 212 -8.17 -7.47 1.97
N ALA A 213 -9.33 -6.97 1.58
CA ALA A 213 -10.59 -7.70 1.74
C ALA A 213 -10.98 -8.46 0.45
N PHE A 214 -10.69 -7.89 -0.70
CA PHE A 214 -11.15 -8.40 -2.00
C PHE A 214 -10.01 -8.45 -3.04
N PRO A 215 -8.99 -9.31 -2.84
CA PRO A 215 -7.83 -9.38 -3.75
C PRO A 215 -8.22 -9.73 -5.18
N ALA A 216 -9.22 -10.62 -5.39
CA ALA A 216 -9.68 -10.99 -6.72
C ALA A 216 -10.29 -9.80 -7.50
N ILE A 217 -11.01 -8.90 -6.80
CA ILE A 217 -11.58 -7.69 -7.42
C ILE A 217 -10.46 -6.73 -7.85
N ALA A 218 -9.50 -6.51 -6.96
CA ALA A 218 -8.37 -5.65 -7.27
C ALA A 218 -7.53 -6.19 -8.45
N ASN A 219 -7.27 -7.50 -8.48
CA ASN A 219 -6.60 -8.16 -9.59
C ASN A 219 -7.43 -8.09 -10.89
N ARG A 220 -8.75 -8.26 -10.82
CA ARG A 220 -9.60 -8.14 -12.02
C ARG A 220 -9.53 -6.74 -12.62
N LEU A 221 -9.57 -5.69 -11.78
CA LEU A 221 -9.43 -4.32 -12.25
C LEU A 221 -8.06 -4.10 -12.94
N TYR A 222 -7.00 -4.62 -12.33
CA TYR A 222 -5.65 -4.60 -12.91
C TYR A 222 -5.61 -5.30 -14.28
N GLN A 223 -6.17 -6.52 -14.39
CA GLN A 223 -6.19 -7.27 -15.64
C GLN A 223 -6.94 -6.53 -16.77
N LEU A 224 -8.05 -5.86 -16.44
CA LEU A 224 -8.76 -5.03 -17.40
C LEU A 224 -7.90 -3.85 -17.88
N GLY A 225 -7.11 -3.26 -17.00
CA GLY A 225 -6.14 -2.23 -17.36
C GLY A 225 -4.99 -2.76 -18.25
N VAL A 226 -4.46 -3.94 -17.95
CA VAL A 226 -3.43 -4.60 -18.78
C VAL A 226 -3.95 -4.88 -20.19
N LEU A 227 -5.20 -5.35 -20.30
CA LEU A 227 -5.85 -5.63 -21.57
C LEU A 227 -6.32 -4.36 -22.30
N ARG A 228 -6.26 -3.20 -21.65
CA ARG A 228 -6.80 -1.93 -22.13
C ARG A 228 -8.28 -2.05 -22.54
N ASP A 229 -9.03 -2.89 -21.82
CA ASP A 229 -10.46 -3.15 -22.08
C ASP A 229 -11.32 -2.06 -21.43
N GLU A 230 -11.53 -0.97 -22.14
CA GLU A 230 -12.35 0.15 -21.65
C GLU A 230 -13.82 -0.26 -21.47
N ALA A 231 -14.34 -1.08 -22.36
CA ALA A 231 -15.75 -1.46 -22.34
C ALA A 231 -16.14 -2.23 -21.08
N ALA A 232 -15.29 -3.14 -20.62
CA ALA A 232 -15.49 -3.84 -19.36
C ALA A 232 -14.86 -3.09 -18.18
N GLY A 233 -13.76 -2.36 -18.37
CA GLY A 233 -12.98 -1.72 -17.33
C GLY A 233 -13.67 -0.53 -16.70
N ILE A 234 -14.31 0.35 -17.48
CA ILE A 234 -14.99 1.53 -16.94
C ILE A 234 -16.10 1.16 -15.96
N PRO A 235 -17.10 0.31 -16.31
CA PRO A 235 -18.16 -0.06 -15.36
C PRO A 235 -17.63 -0.86 -14.17
N PHE A 236 -16.58 -1.67 -14.36
CA PHE A 236 -15.95 -2.38 -13.26
C PHE A 236 -15.18 -1.45 -12.32
N HIS A 237 -14.51 -0.44 -12.85
CA HIS A 237 -13.85 0.60 -12.06
C HIS A 237 -14.87 1.39 -11.23
N GLU A 238 -16.02 1.79 -11.79
CA GLU A 238 -17.10 2.45 -11.05
C GLU A 238 -17.58 1.60 -9.87
N ARG A 239 -17.72 0.27 -10.05
CA ARG A 239 -17.98 -0.66 -8.95
C ARG A 239 -16.87 -0.63 -7.89
N CYS A 240 -15.61 -0.65 -8.31
CA CYS A 240 -14.47 -0.55 -7.38
C CYS A 240 -14.46 0.79 -6.62
N LEU A 241 -14.89 1.91 -7.23
CA LEU A 241 -15.03 3.19 -6.53
C LEU A 241 -16.06 3.12 -5.40
N ARG A 242 -17.24 2.51 -5.64
CA ARG A 242 -18.26 2.34 -4.60
C ARG A 242 -17.77 1.44 -3.47
N LEU A 243 -17.14 0.31 -3.79
CA LEU A 243 -16.53 -0.59 -2.81
C LEU A 243 -15.45 0.12 -1.98
N ASN A 244 -14.52 0.82 -2.65
CA ASN A 244 -13.44 1.50 -1.93
C ASN A 244 -13.95 2.64 -1.04
N LYS A 245 -14.99 3.36 -1.47
CA LYS A 245 -15.65 4.38 -0.66
C LYS A 245 -16.24 3.76 0.61
N ALA A 246 -16.92 2.63 0.49
CA ALA A 246 -17.52 1.94 1.64
C ALA A 246 -16.46 1.34 2.58
N VAL A 247 -15.41 0.74 2.04
CA VAL A 247 -14.37 0.04 2.83
C VAL A 247 -13.41 1.06 3.46
N SER A 248 -12.54 1.68 2.67
CA SER A 248 -11.46 2.53 3.19
C SER A 248 -11.77 4.02 3.16
N GLY A 249 -12.62 4.47 2.23
CA GLY A 249 -12.91 5.90 2.05
C GLY A 249 -13.70 6.51 3.20
N SER A 250 -14.69 5.81 3.73
CA SER A 250 -15.53 6.29 4.83
C SER A 250 -14.92 6.03 6.20
N TYR A 251 -14.24 4.89 6.38
CA TYR A 251 -13.88 4.40 7.71
C TYR A 251 -12.38 4.09 7.87
N GLY A 252 -11.56 4.37 6.86
CA GLY A 252 -10.10 4.17 6.94
C GLY A 252 -9.72 2.72 7.27
N VAL A 253 -8.75 2.57 8.19
CA VAL A 253 -8.24 1.26 8.60
C VAL A 253 -9.31 0.39 9.27
N ALA A 254 -10.18 0.98 10.09
CA ALA A 254 -11.27 0.26 10.75
C ALA A 254 -12.23 -0.38 9.73
N GLY A 255 -12.57 0.35 8.64
CA GLY A 255 -13.39 -0.17 7.57
C GLY A 255 -12.73 -1.29 6.78
N VAL A 256 -11.42 -1.19 6.52
CA VAL A 256 -10.65 -2.27 5.89
C VAL A 256 -10.71 -3.55 6.73
N LYS A 257 -10.43 -3.46 8.03
CA LYS A 257 -10.49 -4.61 8.95
C LYS A 257 -11.88 -5.22 9.07
N ALA A 258 -12.92 -4.37 9.18
CA ALA A 258 -14.30 -4.83 9.18
C ALA A 258 -14.68 -5.55 7.88
N ALA A 259 -14.28 -4.99 6.71
CA ALA A 259 -14.52 -5.63 5.42
C ALA A 259 -13.77 -6.96 5.28
N MET A 260 -12.54 -7.06 5.77
CA MET A 260 -11.79 -8.33 5.83
C MET A 260 -12.57 -9.39 6.63
N THR A 261 -13.06 -9.02 7.81
CA THR A 261 -13.85 -9.94 8.66
C THR A 261 -15.14 -10.38 7.97
N LEU A 262 -15.85 -9.45 7.33
CA LEU A 262 -17.07 -9.76 6.57
C LEU A 262 -16.81 -10.66 5.37
N ALA A 263 -15.62 -10.56 4.75
CA ALA A 263 -15.18 -11.37 3.63
C ALA A 263 -14.58 -12.73 4.05
N GLY A 264 -14.65 -13.12 5.34
CA GLY A 264 -14.15 -14.40 5.84
C GLY A 264 -12.66 -14.42 6.18
N LEU A 265 -11.99 -13.29 6.13
CA LEU A 265 -10.63 -13.08 6.64
C LEU A 265 -10.66 -12.70 8.13
N ARG A 266 -9.52 -12.51 8.72
CA ARG A 266 -9.39 -12.12 10.14
C ARG A 266 -8.84 -10.70 10.24
N GLY A 267 -9.73 -9.68 10.20
CA GLY A 267 -9.33 -8.27 10.24
C GLY A 267 -8.82 -7.81 11.60
N GLY A 268 -9.30 -8.41 12.68
CA GLY A 268 -9.06 -7.93 14.04
C GLY A 268 -9.70 -6.57 14.29
N ILE A 269 -9.29 -5.93 15.38
CA ILE A 269 -9.66 -4.53 15.68
C ILE A 269 -8.50 -3.59 15.34
N PRO A 270 -8.75 -2.29 15.09
CA PRO A 270 -7.67 -1.31 15.02
C PRO A 270 -7.09 -1.07 16.43
N ARG A 271 -5.78 -0.78 16.51
CA ARG A 271 -5.13 -0.41 17.78
C ARG A 271 -5.51 1.02 18.15
N ARG A 272 -5.79 1.29 19.43
CA ARG A 272 -6.09 2.65 19.92
C ARG A 272 -4.95 3.63 19.59
N PRO A 273 -5.24 4.90 19.28
CA PRO A 273 -6.52 5.59 19.47
C PRO A 273 -7.56 5.38 18.36
N LEU A 274 -7.29 4.56 17.33
CA LEU A 274 -8.30 4.22 16.35
C LEU A 274 -9.37 3.32 17.00
N LEU A 275 -10.63 3.53 16.60
CA LEU A 275 -11.76 2.78 17.13
C LEU A 275 -12.32 1.84 16.06
N PRO A 276 -12.86 0.67 16.45
CA PRO A 276 -13.62 -0.17 15.55
C PRO A 276 -14.90 0.53 15.08
N LEU A 277 -15.52 0.03 14.02
CA LEU A 277 -16.80 0.52 13.55
C LEU A 277 -17.87 0.32 14.62
N THR A 278 -18.78 1.29 14.75
CA THR A 278 -20.03 1.12 15.49
C THR A 278 -20.93 0.08 14.80
N GLU A 279 -21.93 -0.46 15.52
CA GLU A 279 -22.88 -1.40 14.93
C GLU A 279 -23.62 -0.84 13.71
N SER A 280 -23.97 0.45 13.75
CA SER A 280 -24.62 1.15 12.63
C SER A 280 -23.71 1.24 11.41
N GLU A 281 -22.42 1.59 11.61
CA GLU A 281 -21.42 1.69 10.54
C GLU A 281 -21.13 0.31 9.94
N LEU A 282 -20.99 -0.71 10.79
CA LEU A 282 -20.78 -2.09 10.35
C LEU A 282 -21.98 -2.62 9.54
N SER A 283 -23.21 -2.32 9.99
CA SER A 283 -24.43 -2.64 9.24
C SER A 283 -24.48 -1.95 7.88
N SER A 284 -24.10 -0.68 7.84
CA SER A 284 -24.04 0.12 6.61
C SER A 284 -23.00 -0.43 5.62
N LEU A 285 -21.82 -0.78 6.14
CA LEU A 285 -20.76 -1.41 5.35
C LEU A 285 -21.24 -2.77 4.78
N ARG A 286 -21.79 -3.64 5.62
CA ARG A 286 -22.32 -4.96 5.21
C ARG A 286 -23.37 -4.80 4.11
N HIS A 287 -24.33 -3.89 4.30
CA HIS A 287 -25.39 -3.63 3.31
C HIS A 287 -24.79 -3.23 1.94
N THR A 288 -23.82 -2.32 1.93
CA THR A 288 -23.16 -1.92 0.68
C THR A 288 -22.41 -3.07 0.02
N LEU A 289 -21.69 -3.87 0.80
CA LEU A 289 -20.95 -5.02 0.28
C LEU A 289 -21.88 -6.10 -0.31
N MET A 290 -23.06 -6.31 0.30
CA MET A 290 -24.11 -7.19 -0.25
C MET A 290 -24.70 -6.63 -1.54
N GLN A 291 -25.02 -5.33 -1.60
CA GLN A 291 -25.52 -4.67 -2.83
C GLN A 291 -24.52 -4.77 -3.99
N GLU A 292 -23.22 -4.69 -3.71
CA GLU A 292 -22.19 -4.84 -4.71
C GLU A 292 -21.87 -6.33 -5.03
N GLY A 293 -22.58 -7.28 -4.39
CA GLY A 293 -22.45 -8.71 -4.65
C GLY A 293 -21.06 -9.27 -4.32
N VAL A 294 -20.45 -8.79 -3.24
CA VAL A 294 -19.16 -9.29 -2.72
C VAL A 294 -19.30 -10.06 -1.42
N LEU A 295 -20.50 -10.10 -0.87
CA LEU A 295 -20.90 -10.97 0.24
C LEU A 295 -22.17 -11.71 -0.16
N ASP A 296 -22.25 -12.97 0.25
CA ASP A 296 -23.49 -13.76 0.19
C ASP A 296 -24.46 -13.24 1.25
N GLY A 297 -25.78 -13.30 0.95
CA GLY A 297 -26.83 -12.82 1.83
C GLY A 297 -27.07 -13.72 3.04
#